data_32745c5bc05675141634c3727291c9e8
#
_entry.id   32745c5bc05675141634c3727291c9e8
#
_cell.length_a   1.000
_cell.length_b   1.000
_cell.length_c   1.000
_cell.angle_alpha   90.00
_cell.angle_beta   90.00
_cell.angle_gamma   90.00
#
_symmetry.space_group_name_H-M   'P 1'
#
loop_
_entity.id
_entity.type
_entity.pdbx_description
1 polymer ?
#
loop_
_entity_poly.entity_id
_entity_poly.type
_entity_poly.pdbx_seq_one_letter_code
_entity_poly.pdbx_strand_id
1 'polypeptide(L)'
;MNSLLWRKIVGASVIAALILPMSVSAAGIGSRPANPDPNNPRTQSIFIYNLSGGATKSDQLHLQNGLDEKATVEVYAVDGTVTATGDMTCKQKVEDKVDAGKWVNIPKQEITLEAKESKLVDFTVKVPGKVDVGEHNACIVVQRKNTQSLATGGVQIQTRQAVRMAIVVPGDIHRDVTID
;
A
#
# COMPACT_ATOMS: atom_id res chain seq x y z
N MET A 1 2.80 69.13 10.58
CA MET A 1 1.63 68.36 10.98
C MET A 1 1.64 67.05 10.19
N ASN A 2 1.95 65.96 10.89
CA ASN A 2 1.77 64.56 10.54
C ASN A 2 2.66 63.85 9.47
N SER A 3 3.97 63.87 9.67
CA SER A 3 4.89 62.90 9.00
C SER A 3 5.19 61.63 9.84
N LEU A 4 4.64 61.54 11.07
CA LEU A 4 4.93 60.42 11.99
C LEU A 4 3.98 59.22 11.86
N LEU A 5 2.81 59.37 11.25
CA LEU A 5 1.82 58.29 11.12
C LEU A 5 2.07 57.36 9.91
N TRP A 6 2.78 57.83 8.90
CA TRP A 6 3.04 57.06 7.69
C TRP A 6 4.20 56.02 7.84
N ARG A 7 5.10 56.25 8.83
CA ARG A 7 6.24 55.34 9.08
C ARG A 7 5.86 54.08 9.89
N LYS A 8 4.70 54.07 10.56
CA LYS A 8 4.25 52.89 11.36
C LYS A 8 3.42 51.87 10.58
N ILE A 9 2.89 52.24 9.40
CA ILE A 9 2.07 51.34 8.58
C ILE A 9 2.91 50.47 7.64
N VAL A 10 4.11 50.89 7.27
CA VAL A 10 5.01 50.15 6.39
C VAL A 10 5.72 48.99 7.11
N GLY A 11 5.85 49.06 8.44
CA GLY A 11 6.52 48.01 9.24
C GLY A 11 5.67 46.75 9.51
N ALA A 12 4.33 46.82 9.37
CA ALA A 12 3.45 45.70 9.70
C ALA A 12 3.14 44.77 8.51
N SER A 13 3.45 45.18 7.27
CA SER A 13 3.09 44.41 6.06
C SER A 13 4.14 43.42 5.61
N VAL A 14 5.33 43.41 6.20
CA VAL A 14 6.46 42.56 5.76
C VAL A 14 6.50 41.20 6.50
N ILE A 15 5.82 41.07 7.64
CA ILE A 15 5.90 39.81 8.45
C ILE A 15 4.83 38.76 8.06
N ALA A 16 3.82 39.13 7.27
CA ALA A 16 2.75 38.21 6.89
C ALA A 16 3.04 37.32 5.69
N ALA A 17 4.20 37.47 5.04
CA ALA A 17 4.52 36.77 3.76
C ALA A 17 5.37 35.51 3.88
N LEU A 18 5.65 35.00 5.08
CA LEU A 18 6.65 33.92 5.28
C LEU A 18 6.08 32.59 5.84
N ILE A 19 4.77 32.43 5.87
CA ILE A 19 4.17 31.11 6.19
C ILE A 19 3.58 30.52 4.90
N LEU A 20 4.45 30.19 3.95
CA LEU A 20 4.08 29.27 2.89
C LEU A 20 4.05 27.87 3.51
N PRO A 21 2.92 27.15 3.40
CA PRO A 21 2.89 25.75 3.82
C PRO A 21 3.90 24.99 2.97
N MET A 22 5.03 24.57 3.57
CA MET A 22 5.90 23.61 2.96
C MET A 22 5.13 22.30 2.83
N SER A 23 4.72 21.97 1.63
CA SER A 23 4.19 20.65 1.33
C SER A 23 5.29 19.62 1.56
N VAL A 24 5.25 18.95 2.71
CA VAL A 24 6.11 17.79 2.97
C VAL A 24 5.62 16.68 2.04
N SER A 25 6.28 16.55 0.90
CA SER A 25 6.09 15.40 0.03
C SER A 25 6.77 14.21 0.68
N ALA A 26 6.03 13.15 0.98
CA ALA A 26 6.62 11.89 1.41
C ALA A 26 7.53 11.37 0.30
N ALA A 27 8.85 11.45 0.51
CA ALA A 27 9.84 10.97 -0.46
C ALA A 27 9.88 9.44 -0.39
N GLY A 28 9.31 8.77 -1.39
CA GLY A 28 9.32 7.30 -1.44
C GLY A 28 8.38 6.75 -2.52
N ILE A 29 8.36 5.43 -2.62
CA ILE A 29 7.34 4.75 -3.44
C ILE A 29 6.09 4.53 -2.57
N GLY A 30 4.96 5.04 -3.01
CA GLY A 30 3.66 4.88 -2.37
C GLY A 30 2.78 3.86 -3.10
N SER A 31 1.93 3.13 -2.35
CA SER A 31 0.93 2.25 -2.94
C SER A 31 -0.36 2.25 -2.12
N ARG A 32 -1.50 2.16 -2.78
CA ARG A 32 -2.83 2.09 -2.17
C ARG A 32 -3.85 1.48 -3.14
N PRO A 33 -5.03 1.04 -2.66
CA PRO A 33 -6.15 0.71 -3.54
C PRO A 33 -6.47 1.87 -4.49
N ALA A 34 -6.72 1.56 -5.77
CA ALA A 34 -7.07 2.56 -6.77
C ALA A 34 -8.55 2.96 -6.69
N ASN A 35 -9.42 2.02 -6.31
CA ASN A 35 -10.87 2.17 -6.32
C ASN A 35 -11.46 1.97 -4.90
N PRO A 36 -11.21 2.90 -3.95
CA PRO A 36 -11.76 2.78 -2.60
C PRO A 36 -13.29 2.99 -2.61
N ASP A 37 -14.00 2.24 -1.76
CA ASP A 37 -15.42 2.42 -1.51
C ASP A 37 -15.63 3.71 -0.68
N PRO A 38 -16.37 4.71 -1.18
CA PRO A 38 -16.63 5.95 -0.46
C PRO A 38 -17.39 5.75 0.86
N ASN A 39 -18.14 4.65 0.99
CA ASN A 39 -18.88 4.30 2.20
C ASN A 39 -18.04 3.54 3.23
N ASN A 40 -16.83 3.10 2.86
CA ASN A 40 -15.92 2.37 3.74
C ASN A 40 -14.52 2.98 3.72
N PRO A 41 -14.20 3.93 4.62
CA PRO A 41 -12.90 4.62 4.64
C PRO A 41 -11.69 3.70 4.75
N ARG A 42 -11.84 2.48 5.31
CA ARG A 42 -10.76 1.50 5.41
C ARG A 42 -10.24 1.07 4.03
N THR A 43 -11.09 1.12 3.01
CA THR A 43 -10.72 0.72 1.64
C THR A 43 -9.75 1.70 0.97
N GLN A 44 -9.48 2.85 1.57
CA GLN A 44 -8.42 3.76 1.10
C GLN A 44 -7.01 3.17 1.28
N SER A 45 -6.84 2.26 2.24
CA SER A 45 -5.54 1.66 2.57
C SER A 45 -5.50 0.12 2.51
N ILE A 46 -6.67 -0.53 2.44
CA ILE A 46 -6.82 -1.98 2.48
C ILE A 46 -7.80 -2.41 1.38
N PHE A 47 -7.47 -3.45 0.63
CA PHE A 47 -8.46 -4.13 -0.21
C PHE A 47 -9.37 -4.98 0.67
N ILE A 48 -10.67 -4.78 0.57
CA ILE A 48 -11.68 -5.54 1.34
C ILE A 48 -12.69 -6.11 0.36
N TYR A 49 -12.78 -7.43 0.31
CA TYR A 49 -13.67 -8.14 -0.59
C TYR A 49 -14.55 -9.14 0.14
N ASN A 50 -15.77 -9.29 -0.32
CA ASN A 50 -16.67 -10.40 0.03
C ASN A 50 -16.85 -11.24 -1.23
N LEU A 51 -16.22 -12.42 -1.29
CA LEU A 51 -16.14 -13.25 -2.49
C LEU A 51 -16.44 -14.71 -2.14
N SER A 52 -17.44 -15.28 -2.78
CA SER A 52 -17.75 -16.72 -2.66
C SER A 52 -16.67 -17.60 -3.31
N GLY A 53 -16.61 -18.87 -2.92
CA GLY A 53 -15.76 -19.85 -3.58
C GLY A 53 -16.01 -19.90 -5.11
N GLY A 54 -14.93 -19.90 -5.90
CA GLY A 54 -14.95 -19.84 -7.36
C GLY A 54 -15.09 -18.45 -7.96
N ALA A 55 -15.35 -17.42 -7.15
CA ALA A 55 -15.49 -16.05 -7.63
C ALA A 55 -14.18 -15.47 -8.12
N THR A 56 -14.27 -14.54 -9.07
CA THR A 56 -13.14 -13.78 -9.60
C THR A 56 -13.42 -12.29 -9.49
N LYS A 57 -12.44 -11.52 -9.04
CA LYS A 57 -12.48 -10.05 -8.91
C LYS A 57 -11.24 -9.45 -9.55
N SER A 58 -11.44 -8.54 -10.49
CA SER A 58 -10.36 -7.69 -11.02
C SER A 58 -10.39 -6.34 -10.32
N ASP A 59 -9.22 -5.79 -10.01
CA ASP A 59 -9.04 -4.48 -9.39
C ASP A 59 -7.65 -3.92 -9.72
N GLN A 60 -7.32 -2.76 -9.17
CA GLN A 60 -6.09 -2.03 -9.48
C GLN A 60 -5.41 -1.52 -8.21
N LEU A 61 -4.08 -1.60 -8.22
CA LEU A 61 -3.22 -0.95 -7.26
C LEU A 61 -2.74 0.39 -7.84
N HIS A 62 -2.93 1.47 -7.14
CA HIS A 62 -2.33 2.76 -7.45
C HIS A 62 -0.91 2.80 -6.90
N LEU A 63 0.07 2.95 -7.79
CA LEU A 63 1.48 3.18 -7.46
C LEU A 63 1.81 4.65 -7.69
N GLN A 64 2.65 5.20 -6.81
CA GLN A 64 3.17 6.56 -6.95
C GLN A 64 4.67 6.59 -6.63
N ASN A 65 5.44 7.18 -7.52
CA ASN A 65 6.83 7.52 -7.27
C ASN A 65 6.92 8.94 -6.70
N GLY A 66 7.15 9.08 -5.39
CA GLY A 66 7.35 10.36 -4.73
C GLY A 66 8.78 10.90 -4.83
N LEU A 67 9.72 10.15 -5.44
CA LEU A 67 11.10 10.54 -5.62
C LEU A 67 11.27 11.53 -6.80
N ASP A 68 12.38 12.26 -6.80
CA ASP A 68 12.78 13.15 -7.89
C ASP A 68 13.60 12.42 -8.98
N GLU A 69 13.63 11.10 -8.91
CA GLU A 69 14.34 10.22 -9.83
C GLU A 69 13.45 9.04 -10.27
N LYS A 70 13.83 8.44 -11.38
CA LYS A 70 13.22 7.22 -11.90
C LYS A 70 13.43 6.05 -10.92
N ALA A 71 12.41 5.25 -10.71
CA ALA A 71 12.46 4.07 -9.87
C ALA A 71 11.83 2.86 -10.55
N THR A 72 12.47 1.70 -10.41
CA THR A 72 11.89 0.42 -10.80
C THR A 72 11.49 -0.34 -9.55
N VAL A 73 10.26 -0.84 -9.54
CA VAL A 73 9.70 -1.61 -8.44
C VAL A 73 9.29 -3.00 -8.93
N GLU A 74 9.34 -3.94 -8.02
CA GLU A 74 8.71 -5.25 -8.17
C GLU A 74 7.42 -5.28 -7.36
N VAL A 75 6.32 -5.76 -7.99
CA VAL A 75 5.01 -5.91 -7.38
C VAL A 75 4.65 -7.38 -7.35
N TYR A 76 4.35 -7.91 -6.18
CA TYR A 76 4.03 -9.33 -6.00
C TYR A 76 3.05 -9.54 -4.86
N ALA A 77 2.36 -10.67 -4.86
CA ALA A 77 1.44 -11.04 -3.78
C ALA A 77 2.09 -12.08 -2.85
N VAL A 78 1.77 -12.00 -1.57
CA VAL A 78 2.14 -12.97 -0.53
C VAL A 78 0.95 -13.22 0.39
N ASP A 79 0.99 -14.27 1.21
CA ASP A 79 -0.01 -14.44 2.26
C ASP A 79 0.14 -13.38 3.34
N GLY A 80 -0.99 -12.96 3.89
CA GLY A 80 -1.05 -12.26 5.16
C GLY A 80 -1.12 -13.27 6.32
N THR A 81 -0.49 -12.95 7.42
CA THR A 81 -0.52 -13.77 8.63
C THR A 81 -0.72 -12.91 9.87
N VAL A 82 -1.24 -13.52 10.92
CA VAL A 82 -1.42 -12.86 12.21
C VAL A 82 -0.28 -13.27 13.13
N THR A 83 0.35 -12.31 13.77
CA THR A 83 1.41 -12.56 14.76
C THR A 83 0.82 -13.11 16.06
N ALA A 84 1.67 -13.60 16.96
CA ALA A 84 1.26 -14.03 18.30
C ALA A 84 0.62 -12.89 19.13
N THR A 85 0.92 -11.64 18.80
CA THR A 85 0.32 -10.43 19.44
C THR A 85 -0.99 -10.00 18.80
N GLY A 86 -1.45 -10.69 17.74
CA GLY A 86 -2.68 -10.37 17.04
C GLY A 86 -2.52 -9.35 15.89
N ASP A 87 -1.31 -8.87 15.65
CA ASP A 87 -1.02 -7.93 14.58
C ASP A 87 -0.97 -8.62 13.22
N MET A 88 -1.45 -7.92 12.19
CA MET A 88 -1.40 -8.41 10.82
C MET A 88 -0.04 -8.11 10.20
N THR A 89 0.61 -9.12 9.65
CA THR A 89 1.88 -8.98 8.90
C THR A 89 1.81 -9.71 7.56
N CYS A 90 2.74 -9.40 6.67
CA CYS A 90 2.85 -10.01 5.34
C CYS A 90 4.08 -10.91 5.29
N LYS A 91 3.91 -12.13 4.79
CA LYS A 91 5.01 -13.08 4.58
C LYS A 91 6.09 -12.52 3.67
N GLN A 92 7.27 -13.13 3.72
CA GLN A 92 8.36 -12.81 2.82
C GLN A 92 8.12 -13.42 1.43
N LYS A 93 8.74 -12.83 0.40
CA LYS A 93 8.61 -13.31 -0.98
C LYS A 93 9.07 -14.77 -1.17
N VAL A 94 10.07 -15.16 -0.39
CA VAL A 94 10.67 -16.52 -0.44
C VAL A 94 9.82 -17.56 0.28
N GLU A 95 8.85 -17.17 1.10
CA GLU A 95 7.97 -18.07 1.80
C GLU A 95 6.86 -18.60 0.88
N ASP A 96 6.50 -19.87 1.09
CA ASP A 96 5.42 -20.49 0.33
C ASP A 96 4.09 -19.78 0.59
N LYS A 97 3.38 -19.55 -0.50
CA LYS A 97 2.00 -19.10 -0.43
C LYS A 97 1.11 -20.32 -0.18
N VAL A 98 0.38 -20.31 0.90
CA VAL A 98 -0.50 -21.44 1.27
C VAL A 98 -1.98 -21.05 1.26
N ASP A 99 -2.28 -19.76 1.32
CA ASP A 99 -3.63 -19.20 1.38
C ASP A 99 -3.85 -18.11 0.30
N ALA A 100 -4.51 -17.04 0.64
CA ALA A 100 -5.00 -15.99 -0.26
C ALA A 100 -3.93 -15.35 -1.15
N GLY A 101 -2.66 -15.39 -0.76
CA GLY A 101 -1.56 -14.96 -1.61
C GLY A 101 -1.45 -15.75 -2.93
N LYS A 102 -1.95 -17.02 -2.99
CA LYS A 102 -2.04 -17.81 -4.22
C LYS A 102 -3.16 -17.33 -5.15
N TRP A 103 -4.19 -16.70 -4.60
CA TRP A 103 -5.38 -16.30 -5.35
C TRP A 103 -5.16 -15.03 -6.14
N VAL A 104 -4.12 -14.26 -5.80
CA VAL A 104 -3.80 -12.98 -6.42
C VAL A 104 -2.82 -13.17 -7.56
N ASN A 105 -3.26 -12.84 -8.77
CA ASN A 105 -2.43 -12.82 -9.98
C ASN A 105 -2.14 -11.38 -10.40
N ILE A 106 -0.87 -11.05 -10.56
CA ILE A 106 -0.37 -9.74 -11.03
C ILE A 106 0.39 -9.99 -12.33
N PRO A 107 -0.22 -9.67 -13.50
CA PRO A 107 0.38 -10.00 -14.80
C PRO A 107 1.72 -9.30 -15.07
N LYS A 108 1.84 -8.05 -14.61
CA LYS A 108 3.06 -7.25 -14.77
C LYS A 108 3.68 -6.95 -13.42
N GLN A 109 4.69 -7.72 -13.07
CA GLN A 109 5.33 -7.62 -11.76
C GLN A 109 6.43 -6.56 -11.68
N GLU A 110 7.13 -6.28 -12.78
CA GLU A 110 8.18 -5.25 -12.82
C GLU A 110 7.65 -3.98 -13.46
N ILE A 111 7.72 -2.87 -12.75
CA ILE A 111 7.15 -1.58 -13.15
C ILE A 111 8.19 -0.50 -12.93
N THR A 112 8.43 0.27 -13.99
CA THR A 112 9.26 1.46 -13.94
C THR A 112 8.38 2.69 -13.92
N LEU A 113 8.67 3.60 -13.00
CA LEU A 113 8.01 4.89 -12.81
C LEU A 113 9.05 5.99 -12.99
N GLU A 114 8.74 7.00 -13.81
CA GLU A 114 9.54 8.22 -13.88
C GLU A 114 9.40 9.02 -12.56
N ALA A 115 10.21 10.08 -12.40
CA ALA A 115 10.10 10.98 -11.24
C ALA A 115 8.67 11.53 -11.11
N LYS A 116 8.10 11.45 -9.91
CA LYS A 116 6.72 11.90 -9.58
C LYS A 116 5.59 11.23 -10.37
N GLU A 117 5.89 10.19 -11.14
CA GLU A 117 4.88 9.47 -11.91
C GLU A 117 3.99 8.58 -11.04
N SER A 118 2.72 8.45 -11.44
CA SER A 118 1.78 7.48 -10.89
C SER A 118 1.32 6.51 -11.97
N LYS A 119 1.15 5.23 -11.62
CA LYS A 119 0.63 4.18 -12.50
C LYS A 119 -0.42 3.32 -11.79
N LEU A 120 -1.34 2.80 -12.58
CA LEU A 120 -2.26 1.76 -12.14
C LEU A 120 -1.70 0.39 -12.54
N VAL A 121 -1.78 -0.55 -11.60
CA VAL A 121 -1.33 -1.93 -11.79
C VAL A 121 -2.51 -2.85 -11.64
N ASP A 122 -2.90 -3.49 -12.73
CA ASP A 122 -4.00 -4.44 -12.73
C ASP A 122 -3.61 -5.71 -11.98
N PHE A 123 -4.56 -6.27 -11.25
CA PHE A 123 -4.48 -7.59 -10.66
C PHE A 123 -5.84 -8.27 -10.65
N THR A 124 -5.82 -9.58 -10.45
CA THR A 124 -7.03 -10.39 -10.36
C THR A 124 -6.94 -11.31 -9.15
N VAL A 125 -8.01 -11.35 -8.38
CA VAL A 125 -8.20 -12.31 -7.29
C VAL A 125 -9.11 -13.43 -7.79
N LYS A 126 -8.66 -14.69 -7.71
CA LYS A 126 -9.46 -15.86 -8.07
C LYS A 126 -9.56 -16.79 -6.86
N VAL A 127 -10.71 -16.78 -6.21
CA VAL A 127 -10.99 -17.64 -5.05
C VAL A 127 -11.14 -19.09 -5.52
N PRO A 128 -10.51 -20.09 -4.88
CA PRO A 128 -10.74 -21.49 -5.21
C PRO A 128 -12.21 -21.90 -5.03
N GLY A 129 -12.69 -22.87 -5.83
CA GLY A 129 -14.05 -23.36 -5.72
C GLY A 129 -14.34 -24.09 -4.40
N LYS A 130 -13.30 -24.73 -3.82
CA LYS A 130 -13.33 -25.30 -2.48
C LYS A 130 -12.37 -24.52 -1.60
N VAL A 131 -12.89 -23.80 -0.65
CA VAL A 131 -12.15 -22.94 0.29
C VAL A 131 -12.94 -22.86 1.59
N ASP A 132 -12.26 -22.73 2.70
CA ASP A 132 -12.88 -22.57 4.00
C ASP A 132 -13.63 -21.24 4.10
N VAL A 133 -14.68 -21.23 4.90
CA VAL A 133 -15.47 -20.04 5.22
C VAL A 133 -14.70 -19.18 6.20
N GLY A 134 -14.71 -17.87 6.02
CA GLY A 134 -14.04 -16.95 6.92
C GLY A 134 -13.18 -15.91 6.23
N GLU A 135 -12.32 -15.25 6.98
CA GLU A 135 -11.41 -14.22 6.46
C GLU A 135 -10.06 -14.84 6.06
N HIS A 136 -9.71 -14.66 4.80
CA HIS A 136 -8.41 -15.00 4.23
C HIS A 136 -7.62 -13.73 3.94
N ASN A 137 -6.33 -13.75 4.23
CA ASN A 137 -5.52 -12.56 4.15
C ASN A 137 -4.38 -12.71 3.15
N ALA A 138 -4.24 -11.70 2.30
CA ALA A 138 -3.11 -11.53 1.39
C ALA A 138 -2.51 -10.12 1.54
N CYS A 139 -1.34 -9.94 0.95
CA CYS A 139 -0.73 -8.64 0.77
C CYS A 139 -0.25 -8.48 -0.66
N ILE A 140 -0.46 -7.30 -1.25
CA ILE A 140 0.27 -6.88 -2.44
C ILE A 140 1.46 -6.07 -1.95
N VAL A 141 2.65 -6.58 -2.23
CA VAL A 141 3.92 -5.98 -1.82
C VAL A 141 4.55 -5.25 -2.98
N VAL A 142 5.01 -4.04 -2.73
CA VAL A 142 5.78 -3.21 -3.65
C VAL A 142 7.17 -3.04 -3.07
N GLN A 143 8.16 -3.50 -3.81
CA GLN A 143 9.56 -3.51 -3.40
C GLN A 143 10.41 -2.77 -4.42
N ARG A 144 11.13 -1.74 -3.99
CA ARG A 144 12.06 -1.04 -4.88
C ARG A 144 13.22 -1.97 -5.25
N LYS A 145 13.51 -2.06 -6.55
CA LYS A 145 14.72 -2.72 -7.02
C LYS A 145 15.90 -1.77 -6.86
N ASN A 146 16.85 -2.14 -6.01
CA ASN A 146 18.09 -1.38 -5.89
C ASN A 146 18.97 -1.70 -7.10
N THR A 147 19.23 -0.71 -7.93
CA THR A 147 20.10 -0.81 -9.11
C THR A 147 21.56 -0.54 -8.78
N GLN A 148 21.85 -0.04 -7.57
CA GLN A 148 23.22 0.25 -7.16
C GLN A 148 23.86 -1.00 -6.54
N SER A 149 24.92 -1.48 -7.20
CA SER A 149 25.86 -2.41 -6.59
C SER A 149 26.62 -1.68 -5.50
N LEU A 150 26.59 -2.19 -4.27
CA LEU A 150 27.38 -1.60 -3.19
C LEU A 150 28.86 -1.79 -3.51
N ALA A 151 29.61 -0.70 -3.51
CA ALA A 151 31.03 -0.76 -3.30
C ALA A 151 31.31 -1.50 -1.98
N THR A 152 32.32 -2.32 -1.96
CA THR A 152 32.74 -3.23 -0.88
C THR A 152 32.53 -2.63 0.52
N GLY A 153 31.65 -3.23 1.32
CA GLY A 153 31.50 -2.93 2.76
C GLY A 153 30.32 -2.06 3.17
N GLY A 154 29.36 -1.75 2.28
CA GLY A 154 28.17 -0.97 2.62
C GLY A 154 26.98 -1.81 3.13
N VAL A 155 26.06 -1.18 3.89
CA VAL A 155 24.77 -1.76 4.28
C VAL A 155 23.76 -1.54 3.16
N GLN A 156 23.14 -2.61 2.66
CA GLN A 156 22.06 -2.52 1.68
C GLN A 156 20.71 -2.45 2.42
N ILE A 157 20.03 -1.31 2.33
CA ILE A 157 18.69 -1.15 2.85
C ILE A 157 17.70 -1.43 1.73
N GLN A 158 16.85 -2.43 1.91
CA GLN A 158 15.78 -2.75 0.99
C GLN A 158 14.44 -2.35 1.62
N THR A 159 13.79 -1.36 1.03
CA THR A 159 12.46 -0.90 1.48
C THR A 159 11.38 -1.62 0.72
N ARG A 160 10.41 -2.16 1.44
CA ARG A 160 9.18 -2.72 0.88
C ARG A 160 7.96 -2.11 1.55
N GLN A 161 6.92 -1.86 0.79
CA GLN A 161 5.61 -1.46 1.26
C GLN A 161 4.60 -2.55 0.93
N ALA A 162 3.62 -2.76 1.78
CA ALA A 162 2.57 -3.74 1.54
C ALA A 162 1.19 -3.11 1.72
N VAL A 163 0.27 -3.45 0.83
CA VAL A 163 -1.15 -3.15 0.95
C VAL A 163 -1.86 -4.46 1.31
N ARG A 164 -2.49 -4.48 2.48
CA ARG A 164 -3.26 -5.64 2.95
C ARG A 164 -4.47 -5.87 2.06
N MET A 165 -4.85 -7.14 1.90
CA MET A 165 -6.07 -7.58 1.26
C MET A 165 -6.80 -8.55 2.20
N ALA A 166 -8.00 -8.20 2.63
CA ALA A 166 -8.89 -9.05 3.39
C ALA A 166 -9.99 -9.58 2.46
N ILE A 167 -10.09 -10.90 2.34
CA ILE A 167 -11.08 -11.60 1.52
C ILE A 167 -11.96 -12.41 2.45
N VAL A 168 -13.22 -12.01 2.59
CA VAL A 168 -14.19 -12.74 3.38
C VAL A 168 -14.95 -13.71 2.48
N VAL A 169 -14.82 -15.00 2.75
CA VAL A 169 -15.61 -16.05 2.11
C VAL A 169 -16.87 -16.28 2.95
N PRO A 170 -18.06 -15.96 2.41
CA PRO A 170 -19.30 -16.10 3.18
C PRO A 170 -19.69 -17.56 3.37
N GLY A 171 -20.33 -17.86 4.50
CA GLY A 171 -20.88 -19.17 4.85
C GLY A 171 -21.06 -19.31 6.36
N ASP A 172 -21.62 -20.44 6.78
CA ASP A 172 -21.84 -20.72 8.19
C ASP A 172 -20.55 -21.20 8.84
N ILE A 173 -20.15 -20.53 9.91
CA ILE A 173 -18.99 -20.90 10.71
C ILE A 173 -19.47 -21.72 11.91
N HIS A 174 -19.23 -23.02 11.90
CA HIS A 174 -19.41 -23.87 13.07
C HIS A 174 -18.15 -23.78 13.93
N ARG A 175 -18.30 -23.34 15.18
CA ARG A 175 -17.20 -23.29 16.15
C ARG A 175 -17.55 -24.23 17.29
N ASP A 176 -16.85 -25.35 17.35
CA ASP A 176 -16.92 -26.26 18.50
C ASP A 176 -15.75 -25.94 19.44
N VAL A 177 -16.07 -25.58 20.67
CA VAL A 177 -15.06 -25.40 21.73
C VAL A 177 -15.25 -26.56 22.72
N THR A 178 -14.28 -27.46 22.76
CA THR A 178 -14.18 -28.49 23.81
C THR A 178 -13.23 -27.95 24.89
N ILE A 179 -13.70 -27.87 26.11
CA ILE A 179 -12.88 -27.52 27.29
C ILE A 179 -12.61 -28.84 28.00
N ASP A 180 -11.36 -29.28 28.01
CA ASP A 180 -10.86 -30.41 28.80
C ASP A 180 -10.47 -29.96 30.21
#